data_a334647c00ebf788123bd61264c87403
#
_entry.id   a334647c00ebf788123bd61264c87403
#
_cell.length_a   1.000
_cell.length_b   1.000
_cell.length_c   1.000
_cell.angle_alpha   90.00
_cell.angle_beta   90.00
_cell.angle_gamma   90.00
#
_symmetry.space_group_name_H-M   'P 1'
#
loop_
_entity.id
_entity.type
_entity.pdbx_description
1 polymer ?
#
loop_
_entity_poly.entity_id
_entity_poly.type
_entity_poly.pdbx_seq_one_letter_code
_entity_poly.pdbx_strand_id
1 'polypeptide(L)'
;GRFSLYIPGEKISEIFGLDEVLRMEPRYNVAPTQLVLTIVEDRGRKPQVVQWGLVPPWAKDPSMASRMINARSETVAEKPAYRAAFHRRRCLLPANNFFAWKKEGGKSLPWCFKRRHDKIIAFAGIWEMWEREGHVIASCSILTTDANDLVKPIHHRMPLILHEDNWDRWLNPETNHLPATALKKELGPLMQAYPADDMTAYRVSEYVNSIHHDDPACLEPAEMEMF
;
A
#
# COMPACT_ATOMS: atom_id res chain seq x y z
N GLY A 1 -4.39 -9.06 -0.03
CA GLY A 1 -4.16 -7.90 0.82
C GLY A 1 -5.38 -7.02 0.93
N ARG A 2 -5.51 -6.34 2.05
CA ARG A 2 -6.52 -5.30 2.32
C ARG A 2 -5.98 -4.30 3.31
N PHE A 3 -6.53 -3.11 3.34
CA PHE A 3 -6.16 -2.08 4.31
C PHE A 3 -7.35 -1.16 4.59
N SER A 4 -7.22 -0.28 5.58
CA SER A 4 -8.21 0.75 5.88
C SER A 4 -7.61 2.14 5.77
N LEU A 5 -8.43 3.11 5.37
CA LEU A 5 -8.11 4.52 5.39
C LEU A 5 -9.36 5.29 5.84
N TYR A 6 -9.44 5.58 7.13
CA TYR A 6 -10.61 6.21 7.76
C TYR A 6 -10.28 7.51 8.50
N ILE A 7 -9.00 7.89 8.58
CA ILE A 7 -8.63 9.20 9.09
C ILE A 7 -9.20 10.31 8.19
N PRO A 8 -9.71 11.44 8.76
CA PRO A 8 -10.25 12.53 7.96
C PRO A 8 -9.28 13.05 6.89
N GLY A 9 -9.81 13.41 5.72
CA GLY A 9 -9.01 13.88 4.58
C GLY A 9 -8.16 15.12 4.92
N GLU A 10 -8.67 16.03 5.74
CA GLU A 10 -7.95 17.20 6.24
C GLU A 10 -6.66 16.79 7.00
N LYS A 11 -6.74 15.72 7.79
CA LYS A 11 -5.57 15.19 8.51
C LYS A 11 -4.57 14.55 7.58
N ILE A 12 -5.02 13.89 6.52
CA ILE A 12 -4.12 13.36 5.47
C ILE A 12 -3.40 14.51 4.81
N SER A 13 -4.11 15.59 4.42
CA SER A 13 -3.51 16.76 3.81
C SER A 13 -2.44 17.40 4.69
N GLU A 14 -2.71 17.54 5.99
CA GLU A 14 -1.76 18.05 6.98
C GLU A 14 -0.52 17.15 7.10
N ILE A 15 -0.72 15.85 7.31
CA ILE A 15 0.37 14.89 7.56
C ILE A 15 1.28 14.75 6.33
N PHE A 16 0.71 14.70 5.14
CA PHE A 16 1.46 14.53 3.91
C PHE A 16 1.91 15.84 3.26
N GLY A 17 1.55 17.00 3.83
CA GLY A 17 1.93 18.32 3.32
C GLY A 17 1.34 18.61 1.95
N LEU A 18 0.03 18.34 1.79
CA LEU A 18 -0.70 18.64 0.55
C LEU A 18 -1.20 20.09 0.56
N ASP A 19 -1.13 20.76 -0.58
CA ASP A 19 -1.62 22.14 -0.74
C ASP A 19 -3.16 22.22 -0.73
N GLU A 20 -3.83 21.10 -1.02
CA GLU A 20 -5.29 21.02 -1.05
C GLU A 20 -5.85 20.22 0.13
N VAL A 21 -7.04 20.60 0.58
CA VAL A 21 -7.77 19.90 1.63
C VAL A 21 -8.58 18.77 1.01
N LEU A 22 -8.20 17.53 1.35
CA LEU A 22 -8.91 16.36 0.86
C LEU A 22 -10.26 16.19 1.55
N ARG A 23 -11.25 15.81 0.75
CA ARG A 23 -12.55 15.34 1.24
C ARG A 23 -12.75 13.92 0.73
N MET A 24 -12.89 12.99 1.65
CA MET A 24 -13.04 11.57 1.33
C MET A 24 -13.85 10.86 2.40
N GLU A 25 -14.60 9.87 1.97
CA GLU A 25 -15.31 8.99 2.88
C GLU A 25 -14.35 7.99 3.54
N PRO A 26 -14.56 7.68 4.81
CA PRO A 26 -13.76 6.67 5.50
C PRO A 26 -13.95 5.28 4.87
N ARG A 27 -12.86 4.56 4.71
CA ARG A 27 -12.84 3.21 4.17
C ARG A 27 -12.20 2.26 5.18
N TYR A 28 -12.90 1.19 5.50
CA TYR A 28 -12.49 0.23 6.54
C TYR A 28 -11.98 -1.09 5.97
N ASN A 29 -12.24 -1.35 4.69
CA ASN A 29 -11.90 -2.63 4.05
C ASN A 29 -11.60 -2.46 2.56
N VAL A 30 -10.59 -1.64 2.25
CA VAL A 30 -10.16 -1.41 0.87
C VAL A 30 -9.60 -2.70 0.29
N ALA A 31 -10.18 -3.12 -0.83
CA ALA A 31 -9.85 -4.36 -1.53
C ALA A 31 -9.15 -4.12 -2.87
N PRO A 32 -8.40 -5.11 -3.38
CA PRO A 32 -7.84 -5.07 -4.73
C PRO A 32 -8.85 -4.67 -5.80
N THR A 33 -8.38 -3.99 -6.82
CA THR A 33 -9.11 -3.42 -7.96
C THR A 33 -9.99 -2.21 -7.65
N GLN A 34 -10.14 -1.85 -6.39
CA GLN A 34 -10.83 -0.62 -6.00
C GLN A 34 -9.94 0.62 -6.19
N LEU A 35 -10.57 1.79 -6.22
CA LEU A 35 -9.87 3.07 -6.24
C LEU A 35 -9.25 3.36 -4.87
N VAL A 36 -8.01 3.85 -4.89
CA VAL A 36 -7.23 4.19 -3.70
C VAL A 36 -6.56 5.55 -3.85
N LEU A 37 -6.36 6.22 -2.73
CA LEU A 37 -5.58 7.44 -2.67
C LEU A 37 -4.10 7.12 -2.74
N THR A 38 -3.39 7.83 -3.60
CA THR A 38 -1.93 7.88 -3.63
C THR A 38 -1.45 9.32 -3.50
N ILE A 39 -0.25 9.49 -2.96
CA ILE A 39 0.46 10.77 -2.92
C ILE A 39 1.66 10.66 -3.84
N VAL A 40 1.75 11.56 -4.77
CA VAL A 40 2.85 11.64 -5.76
C VAL A 40 3.60 12.96 -5.62
N GLU A 41 4.81 13.04 -6.15
CA GLU A 41 5.57 14.27 -6.26
C GLU A 41 5.47 14.80 -7.71
N ASP A 42 4.83 15.94 -7.86
CA ASP A 42 4.74 16.69 -9.11
C ASP A 42 4.74 18.19 -8.80
N ARG A 43 5.94 18.77 -8.64
CA ARG A 43 6.16 20.17 -8.20
C ARG A 43 5.48 20.46 -6.86
N GLY A 44 5.66 19.54 -5.91
CA GLY A 44 5.00 19.45 -4.64
C GLY A 44 4.17 18.17 -4.53
N ARG A 45 3.85 17.79 -3.30
CA ARG A 45 3.06 16.57 -3.05
C ARG A 45 1.61 16.77 -3.45
N LYS A 46 1.10 15.88 -4.30
CA LYS A 46 -0.28 15.91 -4.80
C LYS A 46 -1.00 14.61 -4.55
N PRO A 47 -2.28 14.66 -4.20
CA PRO A 47 -3.12 13.48 -4.14
C PRO A 47 -3.50 13.04 -5.56
N GLN A 48 -3.56 11.72 -5.74
CA GLN A 48 -4.04 11.10 -6.96
C GLN A 48 -4.87 9.88 -6.61
N VAL A 49 -6.03 9.72 -7.22
CA VAL A 49 -6.87 8.53 -7.04
C VAL A 49 -6.64 7.59 -8.22
N VAL A 50 -6.23 6.36 -7.92
CA VAL A 50 -5.88 5.35 -8.93
C VAL A 50 -6.44 3.99 -8.56
N GLN A 51 -6.54 3.08 -9.51
CA GLN A 51 -6.95 1.70 -9.25
C GLN A 51 -5.81 0.91 -8.58
N TRP A 52 -6.14 0.17 -7.53
CA TRP A 52 -5.18 -0.75 -6.90
C TRP A 52 -5.11 -2.07 -7.66
N GLY A 53 -4.04 -2.28 -8.34
CA GLY A 53 -3.76 -3.36 -9.28
C GLY A 53 -3.19 -2.75 -10.56
N LEU A 54 -1.85 -2.77 -10.66
CA LEU A 54 -1.13 -2.08 -11.73
C LEU A 54 -1.40 -2.71 -13.09
N VAL A 55 -1.68 -1.87 -14.08
CA VAL A 55 -1.76 -2.25 -15.48
C VAL A 55 -0.54 -1.69 -16.20
N PRO A 56 0.42 -2.52 -16.61
CA PRO A 56 1.58 -2.04 -17.35
C PRO A 56 1.19 -1.41 -18.69
N PRO A 57 1.92 -0.38 -19.18
CA PRO A 57 1.56 0.33 -20.41
C PRO A 57 1.48 -0.56 -21.65
N TRP A 58 2.24 -1.66 -21.67
CA TRP A 58 2.28 -2.62 -22.76
C TRP A 58 1.19 -3.70 -22.69
N ALA A 59 0.39 -3.75 -21.61
CA ALA A 59 -0.66 -4.75 -21.46
C ALA A 59 -1.70 -4.65 -22.58
N LYS A 60 -2.15 -5.80 -23.08
CA LYS A 60 -3.18 -5.84 -24.13
C LYS A 60 -4.56 -5.42 -23.62
N ASP A 61 -4.81 -5.71 -22.34
CA ASP A 61 -6.05 -5.41 -21.64
C ASP A 61 -5.77 -5.27 -20.12
N PRO A 62 -6.71 -4.69 -19.35
CA PRO A 62 -6.51 -4.46 -17.92
C PRO A 62 -6.76 -5.69 -17.01
N SER A 63 -7.08 -6.86 -17.56
CA SER A 63 -7.49 -8.03 -16.76
C SER A 63 -6.43 -8.53 -15.79
N MET A 64 -5.15 -8.22 -16.05
CA MET A 64 -4.05 -8.61 -15.18
C MET A 64 -3.99 -7.81 -13.86
N ALA A 65 -4.71 -6.70 -13.75
CA ALA A 65 -4.70 -5.81 -12.58
C ALA A 65 -4.88 -6.54 -11.24
N SER A 66 -5.83 -7.48 -11.17
CA SER A 66 -6.14 -8.25 -9.96
C SER A 66 -4.96 -9.09 -9.42
N ARG A 67 -3.98 -9.41 -10.29
CA ARG A 67 -2.76 -10.16 -9.95
C ARG A 67 -1.55 -9.26 -9.74
N MET A 68 -1.70 -7.95 -10.01
CA MET A 68 -0.63 -6.95 -9.97
C MET A 68 -0.81 -5.96 -8.82
N ILE A 69 -1.45 -6.39 -7.73
CA ILE A 69 -1.71 -5.56 -6.55
C ILE A 69 -0.46 -5.28 -5.72
N ASN A 70 0.51 -6.20 -5.75
CA ASN A 70 1.75 -6.12 -5.01
C ASN A 70 2.97 -6.33 -5.93
N ALA A 71 4.04 -5.58 -5.65
CA ALA A 71 5.35 -5.75 -6.25
C ALA A 71 6.39 -6.09 -5.17
N ARG A 72 7.18 -7.13 -5.36
CA ARG A 72 8.24 -7.50 -4.40
C ARG A 72 9.40 -6.50 -4.48
N SER A 73 9.78 -5.91 -3.35
CA SER A 73 10.87 -4.94 -3.27
C SER A 73 12.20 -5.48 -3.80
N GLU A 74 12.45 -6.78 -3.63
CA GLU A 74 13.67 -7.44 -4.06
C GLU A 74 13.84 -7.47 -5.59
N THR A 75 12.73 -7.49 -6.34
CA THR A 75 12.75 -7.66 -7.81
C THR A 75 12.06 -6.53 -8.57
N VAL A 76 11.51 -5.53 -7.90
CA VAL A 76 10.73 -4.43 -8.52
C VAL A 76 11.54 -3.67 -9.56
N ALA A 77 12.84 -3.47 -9.33
CA ALA A 77 13.74 -2.78 -10.25
C ALA A 77 14.07 -3.57 -11.53
N GLU A 78 13.78 -4.87 -11.55
CA GLU A 78 14.19 -5.79 -12.63
C GLU A 78 13.00 -6.28 -13.46
N LYS A 79 11.86 -6.52 -12.80
CA LYS A 79 10.67 -7.08 -13.46
C LYS A 79 10.10 -6.12 -14.50
N PRO A 80 9.89 -6.57 -15.77
CA PRO A 80 9.41 -5.72 -16.86
C PRO A 80 8.11 -4.97 -16.54
N ALA A 81 7.22 -5.59 -15.74
CA ALA A 81 5.94 -4.98 -15.37
C ALA A 81 6.08 -3.80 -14.40
N TYR A 82 7.17 -3.70 -13.64
CA TYR A 82 7.32 -2.75 -12.55
C TYR A 82 8.50 -1.80 -12.69
N ARG A 83 9.57 -2.20 -13.39
CA ARG A 83 10.83 -1.46 -13.42
C ARG A 83 10.70 -0.01 -13.90
N ALA A 84 9.85 0.25 -14.89
CA ALA A 84 9.64 1.60 -15.42
C ALA A 84 8.92 2.49 -14.39
N ALA A 85 7.87 1.96 -13.74
CA ALA A 85 7.16 2.64 -12.68
C ALA A 85 8.04 2.86 -11.44
N PHE A 86 8.79 1.85 -11.02
CA PHE A 86 9.75 1.99 -9.92
C PHE A 86 10.79 3.07 -10.17
N HIS A 87 11.24 3.21 -11.41
CA HIS A 87 12.22 4.21 -11.79
C HIS A 87 11.64 5.64 -11.78
N ARG A 88 10.39 5.84 -12.23
CA ARG A 88 9.88 7.18 -12.56
C ARG A 88 8.58 7.56 -11.87
N ARG A 89 7.83 6.62 -11.35
CA ARG A 89 6.47 6.83 -10.86
C ARG A 89 6.26 6.14 -9.51
N ARG A 90 6.99 6.62 -8.51
CA ARG A 90 6.81 6.21 -7.13
C ARG A 90 5.71 7.05 -6.48
N CYS A 91 5.03 6.45 -5.51
CA CYS A 91 3.98 7.10 -4.74
C CYS A 91 3.97 6.57 -3.31
N LEU A 92 3.23 7.26 -2.44
CA LEU A 92 2.87 6.79 -1.12
C LEU A 92 1.37 6.45 -1.11
N LEU A 93 0.98 5.37 -0.44
CA LEU A 93 -0.42 5.07 -0.17
C LEU A 93 -0.68 5.24 1.34
N PRO A 94 -1.47 6.25 1.74
CA PRO A 94 -1.89 6.41 3.13
C PRO A 94 -2.77 5.24 3.59
N ALA A 95 -2.59 4.80 4.83
CA ALA A 95 -3.44 3.78 5.46
C ALA A 95 -3.44 3.95 6.98
N ASN A 96 -4.53 3.54 7.65
CA ASN A 96 -4.57 3.43 9.09
C ASN A 96 -4.04 2.08 9.59
N ASN A 97 -4.27 1.02 8.82
CA ASN A 97 -3.87 -0.35 9.13
C ASN A 97 -3.83 -1.18 7.85
N PHE A 98 -3.31 -2.40 7.94
CA PHE A 98 -3.50 -3.42 6.93
C PHE A 98 -3.94 -4.74 7.56
N PHE A 99 -4.54 -5.59 6.74
CA PHE A 99 -4.98 -6.91 7.15
C PHE A 99 -4.12 -8.01 6.51
N ALA A 100 -3.86 -9.06 7.28
CA ALA A 100 -3.31 -10.31 6.79
C ALA A 100 -4.08 -11.49 7.39
N TRP A 101 -4.03 -12.64 6.72
CA TRP A 101 -4.80 -13.81 7.09
C TRP A 101 -3.89 -14.97 7.49
N LYS A 102 -4.09 -15.48 8.68
CA LYS A 102 -3.49 -16.73 9.11
C LYS A 102 -4.33 -17.90 8.64
N LYS A 103 -3.71 -18.87 7.99
CA LYS A 103 -4.33 -20.14 7.65
C LYS A 103 -4.21 -21.09 8.82
N GLU A 104 -5.34 -21.49 9.41
CA GLU A 104 -5.37 -22.37 10.58
C GLU A 104 -6.66 -23.19 10.59
N GLY A 105 -6.56 -24.51 10.73
CA GLY A 105 -7.73 -25.41 10.78
C GLY A 105 -8.65 -25.32 9.54
N GLY A 106 -8.10 -25.02 8.35
CA GLY A 106 -8.88 -24.82 7.12
C GLY A 106 -9.58 -23.46 7.03
N LYS A 107 -9.49 -22.63 8.06
CA LYS A 107 -10.04 -21.27 8.10
C LYS A 107 -9.00 -20.23 7.72
N SER A 108 -9.45 -19.06 7.28
CA SER A 108 -8.64 -17.85 7.05
C SER A 108 -8.97 -16.84 8.12
N LEU A 109 -8.13 -16.73 9.13
CA LEU A 109 -8.33 -15.90 10.30
C LEU A 109 -7.70 -14.51 10.06
N PRO A 110 -8.48 -13.43 10.02
CA PRO A 110 -7.97 -12.09 9.75
C PRO A 110 -7.30 -11.48 10.98
N TRP A 111 -6.20 -10.78 10.72
CA TRP A 111 -5.45 -9.98 11.69
C TRP A 111 -5.30 -8.56 11.17
N CYS A 112 -5.50 -7.59 12.06
CA CYS A 112 -5.27 -6.17 11.82
C CYS A 112 -3.90 -5.78 12.37
N PHE A 113 -3.10 -5.11 11.54
CA PHE A 113 -1.78 -4.60 11.88
C PHE A 113 -1.80 -3.09 11.75
N LYS A 114 -1.36 -2.38 12.77
CA LYS A 114 -1.28 -0.92 12.78
C LYS A 114 -0.02 -0.42 13.47
N ARG A 115 0.35 0.81 13.20
CA ARG A 115 1.43 1.49 13.96
C ARG A 115 0.92 1.83 15.36
N ARG A 116 1.86 1.82 16.33
CA ARG A 116 1.54 2.26 17.69
C ARG A 116 1.05 3.71 17.69
N HIS A 117 0.23 4.04 18.68
CA HIS A 117 -0.36 5.39 18.85
C HIS A 117 -1.20 5.83 17.65
N ASP A 118 -1.79 4.88 16.92
CA ASP A 118 -2.64 5.11 15.75
C ASP A 118 -2.02 6.04 14.69
N LYS A 119 -0.67 6.05 14.60
CA LYS A 119 0.03 6.79 13.57
C LYS A 119 -0.31 6.26 12.19
N ILE A 120 -0.45 7.19 11.23
CA ILE A 120 -0.72 6.80 9.85
C ILE A 120 0.42 5.98 9.26
N ILE A 121 0.06 5.04 8.41
CA ILE A 121 0.98 4.25 7.60
C ILE A 121 1.12 4.94 6.23
N ALA A 122 2.33 4.97 5.69
CA ALA A 122 2.58 5.26 4.29
C ALA A 122 3.21 4.02 3.64
N PHE A 123 2.43 3.30 2.82
CA PHE A 123 3.00 2.24 2.01
C PHE A 123 3.80 2.83 0.85
N ALA A 124 4.98 2.26 0.58
CA ALA A 124 5.69 2.51 -0.64
C ALA A 124 4.92 1.90 -1.82
N GLY A 125 4.63 2.71 -2.81
CA GLY A 125 3.91 2.30 -4.01
C GLY A 125 4.62 2.75 -5.28
N ILE A 126 4.18 2.15 -6.36
CA ILE A 126 4.50 2.55 -7.72
C ILE A 126 3.19 2.64 -8.51
N TRP A 127 3.14 3.56 -9.46
CA TRP A 127 1.95 3.74 -10.27
C TRP A 127 2.27 3.80 -11.75
N GLU A 128 1.25 3.58 -12.59
CA GLU A 128 1.40 3.55 -14.05
C GLU A 128 0.14 4.09 -14.71
N MET A 129 0.32 4.61 -15.92
CA MET A 129 -0.76 5.00 -16.80
C MET A 129 -0.83 4.02 -17.97
N TRP A 130 -1.95 3.36 -18.12
CA TRP A 130 -2.25 2.53 -19.27
C TRP A 130 -3.26 3.26 -20.15
N GLU A 131 -2.98 3.31 -21.45
CA GLU A 131 -3.86 3.94 -22.43
C GLU A 131 -3.97 3.06 -23.66
N ARG A 132 -5.19 2.76 -24.05
CA ARG A 132 -5.48 2.01 -25.26
C ARG A 132 -6.89 2.30 -25.78
N GLU A 133 -7.00 2.56 -27.10
CA GLU A 133 -8.28 2.76 -27.79
C GLU A 133 -9.17 3.82 -27.12
N GLY A 134 -8.55 4.87 -26.59
CA GLY A 134 -9.23 5.97 -25.90
C GLY A 134 -9.61 5.66 -24.44
N HIS A 135 -9.30 4.46 -23.92
CA HIS A 135 -9.45 4.13 -22.49
C HIS A 135 -8.15 4.43 -21.75
N VAL A 136 -8.26 5.13 -20.64
CA VAL A 136 -7.13 5.49 -19.77
C VAL A 136 -7.35 4.93 -18.37
N ILE A 137 -6.38 4.20 -17.83
CA ILE A 137 -6.40 3.67 -16.46
C ILE A 137 -5.12 4.10 -15.75
N ALA A 138 -5.26 4.91 -14.72
CA ALA A 138 -4.21 5.11 -13.72
C ALA A 138 -4.31 4.02 -12.66
N SER A 139 -3.22 3.33 -12.39
CA SER A 139 -3.22 2.17 -11.50
C SER A 139 -1.92 2.07 -10.70
N CYS A 140 -1.94 1.38 -9.56
CA CYS A 140 -0.78 1.24 -8.70
C CYS A 140 -0.58 -0.18 -8.17
N SER A 141 0.64 -0.45 -7.71
CA SER A 141 1.00 -1.61 -6.88
C SER A 141 1.59 -1.13 -5.57
N ILE A 142 1.33 -1.85 -4.48
CA ILE A 142 2.00 -1.68 -3.20
C ILE A 142 3.26 -2.54 -3.20
N LEU A 143 4.40 -1.98 -2.80
CA LEU A 143 5.60 -2.78 -2.60
C LEU A 143 5.45 -3.65 -1.34
N THR A 144 5.98 -4.86 -1.42
CA THR A 144 6.04 -5.78 -0.28
C THR A 144 7.47 -6.20 0.00
N THR A 145 7.75 -6.53 1.24
CA THR A 145 9.03 -7.06 1.70
C THR A 145 8.79 -8.28 2.60
N ASP A 146 9.85 -8.94 3.03
CA ASP A 146 9.73 -10.01 4.01
C ASP A 146 9.10 -9.49 5.31
N ALA A 147 8.29 -10.32 5.95
CA ALA A 147 7.60 -9.94 7.17
C ALA A 147 8.57 -9.74 8.34
N ASN A 148 8.32 -8.70 9.15
CA ASN A 148 8.97 -8.55 10.45
C ASN A 148 8.46 -9.60 11.46
N ASP A 149 9.05 -9.65 12.66
CA ASP A 149 8.75 -10.66 13.67
C ASP A 149 7.30 -10.62 14.18
N LEU A 150 6.61 -9.46 14.08
CA LEU A 150 5.19 -9.35 14.44
C LEU A 150 4.27 -9.95 13.38
N VAL A 151 4.57 -9.74 12.10
CA VAL A 151 3.72 -10.19 10.97
C VAL A 151 4.01 -11.64 10.60
N LYS A 152 5.27 -12.07 10.72
CA LYS A 152 5.77 -13.39 10.29
C LYS A 152 4.97 -14.61 10.77
N PRO A 153 4.44 -14.64 12.03
CA PRO A 153 3.59 -15.74 12.47
C PRO A 153 2.26 -15.87 11.73
N ILE A 154 1.83 -14.80 11.06
CA ILE A 154 0.55 -14.70 10.34
C ILE A 154 0.74 -14.82 8.83
N HIS A 155 1.74 -14.11 8.28
CA HIS A 155 2.03 -14.09 6.85
C HIS A 155 3.52 -13.84 6.61
N HIS A 156 4.10 -14.50 5.60
CA HIS A 156 5.53 -14.38 5.28
C HIS A 156 5.93 -13.05 4.60
N ARG A 157 4.96 -12.26 4.12
CA ARG A 157 5.19 -10.94 3.50
C ARG A 157 4.39 -9.87 4.22
N MET A 158 4.87 -8.63 4.15
CA MET A 158 4.16 -7.46 4.61
C MET A 158 4.31 -6.30 3.62
N PRO A 159 3.39 -5.31 3.63
CA PRO A 159 3.60 -4.08 2.87
C PRO A 159 4.90 -3.40 3.29
N LEU A 160 5.59 -2.79 2.33
CA LEU A 160 6.72 -1.92 2.62
C LEU A 160 6.19 -0.60 3.17
N ILE A 161 6.45 -0.35 4.46
CA ILE A 161 6.05 0.86 5.17
C ILE A 161 7.25 1.78 5.27
N LEU A 162 7.10 3.03 4.87
CA LEU A 162 8.15 4.04 4.95
C LEU A 162 8.01 4.91 6.21
N HIS A 163 9.13 5.16 6.88
CA HIS A 163 9.21 6.20 7.90
C HIS A 163 9.02 7.59 7.27
N GLU A 164 8.45 8.51 8.02
CA GLU A 164 8.16 9.88 7.58
C GLU A 164 9.40 10.58 7.00
N ASP A 165 10.55 10.41 7.62
CA ASP A 165 11.85 10.99 7.23
C ASP A 165 12.32 10.49 5.83
N ASN A 166 11.74 9.42 5.34
CA ASN A 166 12.12 8.81 4.07
C ASN A 166 11.15 9.09 2.92
N TRP A 167 10.03 9.79 3.18
CA TRP A 167 9.03 10.04 2.16
C TRP A 167 9.58 10.90 1.02
N ASP A 168 10.33 11.97 1.32
CA ASP A 168 10.94 12.83 0.31
C ASP A 168 11.98 12.07 -0.53
N ARG A 169 12.80 11.23 0.09
CA ARG A 169 13.75 10.39 -0.65
C ARG A 169 13.04 9.41 -1.58
N TRP A 170 11.97 8.79 -1.11
CA TRP A 170 11.19 7.85 -1.92
C TRP A 170 10.55 8.54 -3.13
N LEU A 171 9.99 9.72 -2.92
CA LEU A 171 9.27 10.48 -3.95
C LEU A 171 10.18 11.34 -4.83
N ASN A 172 11.48 11.50 -4.50
CA ASN A 172 12.37 12.44 -5.16
C ASN A 172 12.47 12.22 -6.67
N PRO A 173 11.97 13.16 -7.51
CA PRO A 173 11.98 13.04 -8.95
C PRO A 173 13.38 13.14 -9.56
N GLU A 174 14.35 13.74 -8.86
CA GLU A 174 15.74 13.83 -9.33
C GLU A 174 16.39 12.46 -9.46
N THR A 175 15.96 11.48 -8.67
CA THR A 175 16.44 10.10 -8.78
C THR A 175 15.98 9.40 -10.06
N ASN A 176 14.99 9.94 -10.77
CA ASN A 176 14.48 9.38 -12.02
C ASN A 176 15.52 9.39 -13.16
N HIS A 177 16.57 10.18 -13.03
CA HIS A 177 17.68 10.25 -13.98
C HIS A 177 18.83 9.29 -13.65
N LEU A 178 18.81 8.66 -12.47
CA LEU A 178 19.87 7.75 -12.07
C LEU A 178 19.84 6.46 -12.90
N PRO A 179 21.01 5.88 -13.21
CA PRO A 179 21.07 4.51 -13.72
C PRO A 179 20.42 3.53 -12.73
N ALA A 180 19.84 2.44 -13.22
CA ALA A 180 19.10 1.48 -12.40
C ALA A 180 19.89 0.96 -11.18
N THR A 181 21.21 0.75 -11.35
CA THR A 181 22.11 0.32 -10.25
C THR A 181 22.26 1.40 -9.18
N ALA A 182 22.37 2.67 -9.58
CA ALA A 182 22.48 3.80 -8.65
C ALA A 182 21.15 4.03 -7.93
N LEU A 183 20.02 3.95 -8.63
CA LEU A 183 18.69 4.03 -8.03
C LEU A 183 18.46 2.92 -7.00
N LYS A 184 18.84 1.68 -7.32
CA LYS A 184 18.74 0.54 -6.40
C LYS A 184 19.61 0.75 -5.15
N LYS A 185 20.80 1.34 -5.30
CA LYS A 185 21.67 1.70 -4.17
C LYS A 185 21.05 2.81 -3.31
N GLU A 186 20.44 3.83 -3.93
CA GLU A 186 19.81 4.96 -3.25
C GLU A 186 18.57 4.54 -2.46
N LEU A 187 17.68 3.77 -3.07
CA LEU A 187 16.40 3.39 -2.47
C LEU A 187 16.46 2.08 -1.67
N GLY A 188 17.48 1.24 -1.89
CA GLY A 188 17.61 -0.05 -1.20
C GLY A 188 17.53 0.02 0.32
N PRO A 189 18.21 0.98 0.98
CA PRO A 189 18.12 1.15 2.43
C PRO A 189 16.69 1.46 2.94
N LEU A 190 15.83 2.02 2.10
CA LEU A 190 14.44 2.31 2.44
C LEU A 190 13.53 1.09 2.35
N MET A 191 13.96 0.06 1.61
CA MET A 191 13.14 -1.13 1.31
C MET A 191 13.32 -2.25 2.35
N GLN A 192 13.32 -1.87 3.62
CA GLN A 192 13.42 -2.79 4.76
C GLN A 192 12.07 -2.96 5.45
N ALA A 193 11.88 -4.10 6.13
CA ALA A 193 10.69 -4.31 6.95
C ALA A 193 10.58 -3.24 8.05
N TYR A 194 9.37 -2.72 8.24
CA TYR A 194 9.10 -1.74 9.30
C TYR A 194 9.33 -2.38 10.69
N PRO A 195 9.90 -1.66 11.68
CA PRO A 195 10.20 -2.22 12.99
C PRO A 195 8.97 -2.80 13.68
N ALA A 196 9.05 -4.04 14.12
CA ALA A 196 7.96 -4.74 14.81
C ALA A 196 7.55 -4.03 16.11
N ASP A 197 8.52 -3.44 16.84
CA ASP A 197 8.29 -2.77 18.11
C ASP A 197 7.46 -1.48 17.99
N ASP A 198 7.40 -0.86 16.80
CA ASP A 198 6.54 0.30 16.53
C ASP A 198 5.16 -0.10 15.95
N MET A 199 4.84 -1.37 16.01
CA MET A 199 3.57 -1.92 15.51
C MET A 199 2.81 -2.67 16.59
N THR A 200 1.51 -2.83 16.36
CA THR A 200 0.62 -3.70 17.13
C THR A 200 -0.21 -4.54 16.18
N ALA A 201 -0.65 -5.70 16.67
CA ALA A 201 -1.53 -6.60 15.93
C ALA A 201 -2.59 -7.20 16.85
N TYR A 202 -3.77 -7.43 16.29
CA TYR A 202 -4.83 -8.16 16.98
C TYR A 202 -5.71 -8.89 15.95
N ARG A 203 -6.31 -10.00 16.39
CA ARG A 203 -7.26 -10.74 15.57
C ARG A 203 -8.56 -9.95 15.47
N VAL A 204 -9.05 -9.74 14.26
CA VAL A 204 -10.35 -9.11 14.01
C VAL A 204 -11.42 -10.15 13.69
N SER A 205 -12.68 -9.76 13.82
CA SER A 205 -13.83 -10.56 13.39
C SER A 205 -13.71 -10.99 11.92
N GLU A 206 -14.21 -12.19 11.60
CA GLU A 206 -14.28 -12.68 10.22
C GLU A 206 -15.24 -11.85 9.33
N TYR A 207 -15.94 -10.88 9.88
CA TYR A 207 -16.75 -9.92 9.16
C TYR A 207 -15.98 -9.23 8.03
N VAL A 208 -14.70 -8.88 8.26
CA VAL A 208 -13.82 -8.27 7.26
C VAL A 208 -13.50 -9.18 6.06
N ASN A 209 -13.77 -10.47 6.14
CA ASN A 209 -13.51 -11.41 5.04
C ASN A 209 -14.32 -11.07 3.78
N SER A 210 -15.55 -10.56 3.94
CA SER A 210 -16.36 -10.09 2.82
C SER A 210 -15.91 -8.71 2.35
N ILE A 211 -15.68 -8.55 1.05
CA ILE A 211 -15.35 -7.26 0.43
C ILE A 211 -16.53 -6.29 0.38
N HIS A 212 -17.74 -6.77 0.66
CA HIS A 212 -18.95 -5.95 0.73
C HIS A 212 -19.11 -5.24 2.07
N HIS A 213 -18.36 -5.65 3.09
CA HIS A 213 -18.30 -4.99 4.37
C HIS A 213 -17.20 -3.93 4.34
N ASP A 214 -17.56 -2.68 4.53
CA ASP A 214 -16.63 -1.53 4.52
C ASP A 214 -17.09 -0.48 5.56
N ASP A 215 -17.20 -0.91 6.80
CA ASP A 215 -17.65 -0.13 7.94
C ASP A 215 -16.79 -0.43 9.19
N PRO A 216 -16.95 0.33 10.29
CA PRO A 216 -16.14 0.15 11.50
C PRO A 216 -16.12 -1.25 12.09
N ALA A 217 -17.15 -2.07 11.85
CA ALA A 217 -17.21 -3.45 12.37
C ALA A 217 -16.11 -4.34 11.78
N CYS A 218 -15.51 -3.97 10.64
CA CYS A 218 -14.32 -4.63 10.09
C CYS A 218 -13.09 -4.58 11.02
N LEU A 219 -13.08 -3.66 11.99
CA LEU A 219 -11.98 -3.48 12.94
C LEU A 219 -12.28 -4.04 14.33
N GLU A 220 -13.48 -4.58 14.54
CA GLU A 220 -13.84 -5.18 15.82
C GLU A 220 -12.95 -6.38 16.14
N PRO A 221 -12.42 -6.48 17.37
CA PRO A 221 -11.70 -7.66 17.80
C PRO A 221 -12.55 -8.92 17.64
N ALA A 222 -11.93 -10.01 17.23
CA ALA A 222 -12.60 -11.30 17.25
C ALA A 222 -13.00 -11.64 18.69
N GLU A 223 -14.21 -12.18 18.88
CA GLU A 223 -14.62 -12.71 20.16
C GLU A 223 -13.60 -13.78 20.62
N MET A 224 -13.16 -13.68 21.88
CA MET A 224 -12.37 -14.76 22.46
C MET A 224 -13.29 -15.96 22.63
N GLU A 225 -13.00 -17.06 21.93
CA GLU A 225 -13.64 -18.32 22.22
C GLU A 225 -13.31 -18.66 23.70
N MET A 226 -14.31 -18.50 24.59
CA MET A 226 -14.18 -19.01 25.95
C MET A 226 -14.26 -20.55 25.88
N PHE A 227 -13.11 -21.18 26.13
CA PHE A 227 -13.01 -22.61 26.33
C PHE A 227 -13.35 -22.98 27.78
#